data_a94b37d933130f2693960cf9ac591292
#
_entry.id   a94b37d933130f2693960cf9ac591292
#
_cell.length_a   1.000
_cell.length_b   1.000
_cell.length_c   1.000
_cell.angle_alpha   90.00
_cell.angle_beta   90.00
_cell.angle_gamma   90.00
#
_symmetry.space_group_name_H-M   'P 1'
#
loop_
_entity.id
_entity.type
_entity.pdbx_description
1 polymer ?
#
loop_
_entity_poly.entity_id
_entity_poly.type
_entity_poly.pdbx_seq_one_letter_code
_entity_poly.pdbx_strand_id
1 'polypeptide(L)'
;MKNHGCHPFGNAKARAVVWNFPDPVPQHREPIYSTRPDLVAKYPTHDDKKAFWRMPTLYKSLQQKNIEDKVAEKGPRIRTSGRLVEYEGGGEETRSNPWLAELQQEAFVEINPKAANDRGIRDGEWVWLKTPTGAQLKVRAQVTERVAADTCFMPFHFSG
;
A
#
# COMPACT_ATOMS: atom_id res chain seq x y z
N MET A 1 9.22 29.21 11.83
CA MET A 1 8.33 28.51 12.77
C MET A 1 7.42 29.46 13.57
N LYS A 2 7.92 30.53 14.18
CA LYS A 2 7.06 31.50 14.91
C LYS A 2 5.91 32.07 14.08
N ASN A 3 6.13 32.37 12.81
CA ASN A 3 5.11 32.95 11.91
C ASN A 3 3.97 31.97 11.55
N HIS A 4 4.14 30.68 11.78
CA HIS A 4 3.12 29.66 11.53
C HIS A 4 2.47 29.14 12.81
N GLY A 5 2.77 29.77 13.96
CA GLY A 5 2.20 29.38 15.24
C GLY A 5 2.68 28.01 15.75
N CYS A 6 3.76 27.50 15.23
CA CYS A 6 4.37 26.25 15.71
C CYS A 6 5.36 26.57 16.82
N HIS A 7 5.23 25.92 17.97
CA HIS A 7 6.16 25.98 19.07
C HIS A 7 6.87 24.64 19.22
N PRO A 8 8.21 24.62 19.38
CA PRO A 8 8.95 23.37 19.53
C PRO A 8 8.49 22.51 20.71
N PHE A 9 7.98 23.16 21.74
CA PHE A 9 7.50 22.49 22.96
C PHE A 9 5.97 22.38 23.03
N GLY A 10 5.28 22.72 21.92
CA GLY A 10 3.83 22.81 21.93
C GLY A 10 3.28 23.95 22.78
N ASN A 11 2.00 24.17 22.71
CA ASN A 11 1.28 25.14 23.53
C ASN A 11 -0.03 24.57 24.09
N ALA A 12 -0.16 23.24 24.09
CA ALA A 12 -1.33 22.48 24.54
C ALA A 12 -2.65 22.88 23.83
N LYS A 13 -2.58 23.48 22.64
CA LYS A 13 -3.75 23.86 21.86
C LYS A 13 -3.79 23.05 20.57
N ALA A 14 -4.84 22.31 20.39
CA ALA A 14 -5.18 21.76 19.08
C ALA A 14 -5.61 22.90 18.16
N ARG A 15 -5.08 22.92 16.95
CA ARG A 15 -5.46 23.91 15.92
C ARG A 15 -6.03 23.16 14.74
N ALA A 16 -7.26 23.49 14.35
CA ALA A 16 -7.76 23.13 13.06
C ALA A 16 -7.16 24.09 12.02
N VAL A 17 -6.48 23.52 11.05
CA VAL A 17 -6.02 24.29 9.88
C VAL A 17 -7.10 24.11 8.83
N VAL A 18 -7.75 25.22 8.47
CA VAL A 18 -8.70 25.23 7.36
C VAL A 18 -7.90 25.24 6.07
N TRP A 19 -7.92 24.14 5.38
CA TRP A 19 -7.38 24.04 4.03
C TRP A 19 -8.52 24.30 3.06
N ASN A 20 -8.24 24.95 1.96
CA ASN A 20 -9.22 25.07 0.87
C ASN A 20 -9.39 23.70 0.20
N PHE A 21 -10.18 22.87 0.81
CA PHE A 21 -10.56 21.61 0.18
C PHE A 21 -11.58 21.92 -0.93
N PRO A 22 -11.42 21.34 -2.10
CA PRO A 22 -12.39 21.48 -3.18
C PRO A 22 -13.76 20.92 -2.78
N ASP A 23 -13.77 19.90 -1.93
CA ASP A 23 -14.99 19.29 -1.39
C ASP A 23 -14.99 19.44 0.14
N PRO A 24 -15.97 20.16 0.73
CA PRO A 24 -16.11 20.28 2.19
C PRO A 24 -16.35 18.94 2.88
N VAL A 25 -17.01 18.03 2.18
CA VAL A 25 -17.18 16.63 2.56
C VAL A 25 -16.41 15.79 1.54
N PRO A 26 -15.54 14.89 1.97
CA PRO A 26 -14.78 14.03 1.06
C PRO A 26 -15.73 13.29 0.12
N GLN A 27 -15.53 13.44 -1.18
CA GLN A 27 -16.26 12.76 -2.23
C GLN A 27 -15.32 11.90 -3.04
N HIS A 28 -15.83 10.80 -3.56
CA HIS A 28 -15.04 9.97 -4.45
C HIS A 28 -14.68 10.76 -5.71
N ARG A 29 -13.39 10.73 -6.04
CA ARG A 29 -12.82 11.25 -7.29
C ARG A 29 -11.94 10.19 -7.90
N GLU A 30 -12.19 9.87 -9.14
CA GLU A 30 -11.40 8.87 -9.84
C GLU A 30 -10.09 9.50 -10.33
N PRO A 31 -8.94 8.84 -10.13
CA PRO A 31 -7.67 9.35 -10.64
C PRO A 31 -7.66 9.36 -12.18
N ILE A 32 -7.00 10.35 -12.77
CA ILE A 32 -6.88 10.50 -14.23
C ILE A 32 -6.25 9.28 -14.92
N TYR A 33 -5.46 8.52 -14.19
CA TYR A 33 -4.79 7.31 -14.67
C TYR A 33 -5.56 6.02 -14.36
N SER A 34 -6.82 6.14 -13.94
CA SER A 34 -7.68 4.98 -13.73
C SER A 34 -7.83 4.17 -15.03
N THR A 35 -7.83 2.87 -14.90
CA THR A 35 -8.12 1.95 -16.01
C THR A 35 -9.60 1.88 -16.36
N ARG A 36 -10.44 2.64 -15.64
CA ARG A 36 -11.90 2.70 -15.80
C ARG A 36 -12.33 4.08 -16.30
N PRO A 37 -12.26 4.35 -17.61
CA PRO A 37 -12.61 5.65 -18.19
C PRO A 37 -14.07 6.05 -17.93
N ASP A 38 -14.96 5.08 -17.77
CA ASP A 38 -16.34 5.30 -17.37
C ASP A 38 -16.47 5.94 -15.98
N LEU A 39 -15.64 5.50 -15.04
CA LEU A 39 -15.59 6.07 -13.69
C LEU A 39 -14.91 7.43 -13.68
N VAL A 40 -13.85 7.62 -14.47
CA VAL A 40 -13.20 8.93 -14.62
C VAL A 40 -14.19 9.97 -15.14
N ALA A 41 -15.00 9.60 -16.12
CA ALA A 41 -16.04 10.49 -16.65
C ALA A 41 -17.13 10.81 -15.61
N LYS A 42 -17.51 9.83 -14.78
CA LYS A 42 -18.56 10.00 -13.76
C LYS A 42 -18.08 10.75 -12.52
N TYR A 43 -16.83 10.54 -12.12
CA TYR A 43 -16.23 11.10 -10.91
C TYR A 43 -14.88 11.78 -11.23
N PRO A 44 -14.91 12.86 -12.02
CA PRO A 44 -13.69 13.48 -12.49
C PRO A 44 -12.83 13.99 -11.33
N THR A 45 -11.53 13.85 -11.48
CA THR A 45 -10.58 14.44 -10.54
C THR A 45 -10.55 15.97 -10.67
N HIS A 46 -10.08 16.65 -9.64
CA HIS A 46 -9.87 18.10 -9.66
C HIS A 46 -8.53 18.49 -10.31
N ASP A 47 -8.24 17.94 -11.47
CA ASP A 47 -6.97 18.15 -12.18
C ASP A 47 -6.70 19.60 -12.54
N ASP A 48 -7.75 20.34 -12.87
CA ASP A 48 -7.74 21.77 -13.14
C ASP A 48 -7.40 22.60 -11.89
N LYS A 49 -7.66 22.03 -10.71
CA LYS A 49 -7.38 22.67 -9.44
C LYS A 49 -6.03 22.19 -8.93
N LYS A 50 -4.99 22.79 -9.39
CA LYS A 50 -3.58 22.60 -8.96
C LYS A 50 -3.34 22.72 -7.45
N ALA A 51 -4.39 22.79 -6.65
CA ALA A 51 -4.35 22.79 -5.20
C ALA A 51 -3.94 21.45 -4.61
N PHE A 52 -4.05 20.36 -5.34
CA PHE A 52 -3.42 19.11 -4.96
C PHE A 52 -1.97 19.14 -5.36
N TRP A 53 -1.20 19.55 -4.46
CA TRP A 53 0.24 19.62 -4.47
C TRP A 53 0.80 18.25 -4.79
N ARG A 54 1.03 18.01 -6.06
CA ARG A 54 1.99 16.99 -6.43
C ARG A 54 3.32 17.47 -5.91
N MET A 55 3.93 16.72 -5.01
CA MET A 55 5.31 17.00 -4.65
C MET A 55 6.11 17.10 -5.95
N PRO A 56 6.90 18.15 -6.18
CA PRO A 56 7.65 18.33 -7.42
C PRO A 56 8.55 17.13 -7.78
N THR A 57 8.94 16.36 -6.76
CA THR A 57 9.72 15.13 -6.88
C THR A 57 8.93 13.93 -7.40
N LEU A 58 7.59 14.00 -7.41
CA LEU A 58 6.72 12.96 -7.93
C LEU A 58 6.12 13.38 -9.27
N TYR A 59 6.95 13.84 -10.17
CA TYR A 59 6.55 14.35 -11.47
C TYR A 59 5.73 13.38 -12.31
N LYS A 60 6.02 12.08 -12.17
CA LYS A 60 5.12 11.01 -12.64
C LYS A 60 4.82 10.13 -11.44
N SER A 61 3.54 9.95 -11.12
CA SER A 61 3.18 8.97 -10.10
C SER A 61 3.72 7.60 -10.52
N LEU A 62 4.17 6.80 -9.57
CA LEU A 62 4.59 5.43 -9.83
C LEU A 62 3.50 4.64 -10.59
N GLN A 63 2.24 4.95 -10.33
CA GLN A 63 1.11 4.35 -11.01
C GLN A 63 1.05 4.71 -12.49
N GLN A 64 1.24 5.99 -12.84
CA GLN A 64 1.27 6.41 -14.23
C GLN A 64 2.42 5.74 -14.98
N LYS A 65 3.60 5.69 -14.37
CA LYS A 65 4.74 4.97 -14.93
C LYS A 65 4.43 3.48 -15.09
N ASN A 66 3.79 2.86 -14.11
CA ASN A 66 3.42 1.44 -14.18
C ASN A 66 2.42 1.15 -15.32
N ILE A 67 1.53 2.09 -15.62
CA ILE A 67 0.61 1.97 -16.76
C ILE A 67 1.38 2.10 -18.07
N GLU A 68 2.24 3.11 -18.21
CA GLU A 68 3.08 3.32 -19.38
C GLU A 68 3.99 2.10 -19.65
N ASP A 69 4.56 1.53 -18.60
CA ASP A 69 5.45 0.37 -18.66
C ASP A 69 4.71 -0.98 -18.76
N LYS A 70 3.38 -0.95 -18.81
CA LYS A 70 2.51 -2.14 -18.88
C LYS A 70 2.83 -3.18 -17.79
N VAL A 71 3.05 -2.69 -16.58
CA VAL A 71 3.47 -3.52 -15.43
C VAL A 71 2.45 -4.60 -15.09
N ALA A 72 1.15 -4.32 -15.30
CA ALA A 72 0.09 -5.31 -15.07
C ALA A 72 0.19 -6.54 -16.00
N GLU A 73 0.71 -6.37 -17.21
CA GLU A 73 0.94 -7.49 -18.14
C GLU A 73 2.14 -8.35 -17.71
N LYS A 74 3.13 -7.73 -17.06
CA LYS A 74 4.35 -8.39 -16.57
C LYS A 74 4.19 -9.03 -15.20
N GLY A 75 3.25 -8.52 -14.40
CA GLY A 75 2.96 -8.99 -13.05
C GLY A 75 1.48 -9.31 -12.89
N PRO A 76 1.02 -10.50 -13.33
CA PRO A 76 -0.41 -10.82 -13.46
C PRO A 76 -1.11 -11.07 -12.13
N ARG A 77 -0.52 -10.68 -11.00
CA ARG A 77 -1.13 -10.84 -9.68
C ARG A 77 -1.33 -9.52 -8.97
N ILE A 78 -2.47 -9.42 -8.33
CA ILE A 78 -2.82 -8.30 -7.47
C ILE A 78 -2.19 -8.58 -6.09
N ARG A 79 -1.37 -7.65 -5.62
CA ARG A 79 -0.88 -7.70 -4.25
C ARG A 79 -1.74 -6.81 -3.37
N THR A 80 -2.30 -7.38 -2.32
CA THR A 80 -2.95 -6.64 -1.23
C THR A 80 -2.05 -6.61 0.00
N SER A 81 -2.28 -5.66 0.88
CA SER A 81 -1.52 -5.51 2.11
C SER A 81 -2.44 -5.11 3.26
N GLY A 82 -2.07 -5.47 4.47
CA GLY A 82 -2.88 -5.20 5.64
C GLY A 82 -2.09 -5.37 6.93
N ARG A 83 -2.83 -5.32 8.03
CA ARG A 83 -2.31 -5.41 9.39
C ARG A 83 -2.41 -6.81 9.94
N LEU A 84 -1.52 -7.12 10.88
CA LEU A 84 -1.60 -8.27 11.77
C LEU A 84 -2.00 -7.79 13.16
N VAL A 85 -2.70 -8.63 13.90
CA VAL A 85 -3.18 -8.33 15.26
C VAL A 85 -2.01 -8.13 16.22
N GLU A 86 -0.92 -8.84 16.00
CA GLU A 86 0.28 -8.83 16.84
C GLU A 86 1.07 -7.52 16.72
N TYR A 87 0.88 -6.76 15.66
CA TYR A 87 1.72 -5.61 15.37
C TYR A 87 0.92 -4.32 15.17
N GLU A 88 1.46 -3.23 15.67
CA GLU A 88 0.94 -1.88 15.51
C GLU A 88 1.72 -1.12 14.42
N GLY A 89 1.06 -0.21 13.72
CA GLY A 89 1.69 0.67 12.72
C GLY A 89 2.52 -0.09 11.71
N GLY A 90 3.76 0.32 11.50
CA GLY A 90 4.75 -0.40 10.68
C GLY A 90 5.36 -1.60 11.37
N GLY A 91 5.11 -1.79 12.66
CA GLY A 91 5.67 -2.86 13.48
C GLY A 91 7.00 -2.48 14.15
N GLU A 92 7.46 -1.24 14.01
CA GLU A 92 8.76 -0.80 14.50
C GLU A 92 8.91 -0.98 16.00
N GLU A 93 7.88 -0.62 16.77
CA GLU A 93 7.87 -0.74 18.21
C GLU A 93 7.48 -2.15 18.66
N THR A 94 6.40 -2.67 18.11
CA THR A 94 5.82 -3.95 18.54
C THR A 94 6.67 -5.15 18.18
N ARG A 95 7.44 -5.13 17.09
CA ARG A 95 8.39 -6.19 16.75
C ARG A 95 9.56 -6.29 17.72
N SER A 96 9.85 -5.25 18.47
CA SER A 96 10.86 -5.30 19.55
C SER A 96 10.35 -5.99 20.82
N ASN A 97 9.03 -6.23 20.93
CA ASN A 97 8.46 -7.01 22.01
C ASN A 97 8.63 -8.51 21.74
N PRO A 98 9.42 -9.23 22.56
CA PRO A 98 9.75 -10.63 22.29
C PRO A 98 8.53 -11.55 22.29
N TRP A 99 7.52 -11.28 23.07
CA TRP A 99 6.30 -12.09 23.11
C TRP A 99 5.45 -11.93 21.85
N LEU A 100 5.34 -10.72 21.33
CA LEU A 100 4.62 -10.47 20.07
C LEU A 100 5.40 -11.04 18.88
N ALA A 101 6.73 -10.87 18.88
CA ALA A 101 7.59 -11.44 17.86
C ALA A 101 7.56 -12.98 17.84
N GLU A 102 7.37 -13.62 19.00
CA GLU A 102 7.23 -15.07 19.10
C GLU A 102 5.93 -15.58 18.46
N LEU A 103 4.84 -14.80 18.52
CA LEU A 103 3.57 -15.16 17.90
C LEU A 103 3.62 -15.08 16.36
N GLN A 104 4.37 -14.15 15.81
CA GLN A 104 4.53 -13.96 14.36
C GLN A 104 5.95 -13.53 14.01
N GLN A 105 6.82 -14.51 13.79
CA GLN A 105 8.27 -14.28 13.66
C GLN A 105 8.70 -13.75 12.30
N GLU A 106 8.03 -14.19 11.23
CA GLU A 106 8.52 -14.02 9.87
C GLU A 106 7.46 -13.41 8.94
N ALA A 107 7.94 -12.66 7.95
CA ALA A 107 7.09 -12.19 6.87
C ALA A 107 6.55 -13.39 6.06
N PHE A 108 5.28 -13.30 5.71
CA PHE A 108 4.64 -14.32 4.90
C PHE A 108 3.84 -13.71 3.75
N VAL A 109 3.50 -14.56 2.79
CA VAL A 109 2.56 -14.24 1.73
C VAL A 109 1.43 -15.28 1.71
N GLU A 110 0.19 -14.82 1.82
CA GLU A 110 -0.97 -15.66 1.57
C GLU A 110 -1.13 -15.87 0.06
N ILE A 111 -1.27 -17.10 -0.34
CA ILE A 111 -1.44 -17.50 -1.74
C ILE A 111 -2.56 -18.54 -1.85
N ASN A 112 -3.43 -18.35 -2.84
CA ASN A 112 -4.52 -19.31 -3.08
C ASN A 112 -3.99 -20.70 -3.46
N PRO A 113 -4.65 -21.80 -2.99
CA PRO A 113 -4.21 -23.16 -3.28
C PRO A 113 -4.03 -23.48 -4.76
N LYS A 114 -4.95 -23.00 -5.61
CA LYS A 114 -4.80 -23.14 -7.06
C LYS A 114 -3.53 -22.48 -7.58
N ALA A 115 -3.29 -21.26 -7.13
CA ALA A 115 -2.11 -20.49 -7.52
C ALA A 115 -0.80 -21.08 -7.01
N ALA A 116 -0.82 -21.71 -5.83
CA ALA A 116 0.30 -22.42 -5.25
C ALA A 116 0.60 -23.71 -6.04
N ASN A 117 -0.42 -24.51 -6.32
CA ASN A 117 -0.29 -25.74 -7.10
C ASN A 117 0.25 -25.48 -8.52
N ASP A 118 -0.25 -24.44 -9.21
CA ASP A 118 0.22 -24.05 -10.54
C ASP A 118 1.73 -23.71 -10.57
N ARG A 119 2.34 -23.48 -9.41
CA ARG A 119 3.76 -23.11 -9.24
C ARG A 119 4.58 -24.12 -8.45
N GLY A 120 3.97 -25.21 -8.02
CA GLY A 120 4.62 -26.21 -7.17
C GLY A 120 5.04 -25.68 -5.79
N ILE A 121 4.31 -24.68 -5.26
CA ILE A 121 4.59 -24.07 -3.96
C ILE A 121 3.80 -24.85 -2.90
N ARG A 122 4.48 -25.25 -1.83
CA ARG A 122 3.86 -25.89 -0.66
C ARG A 122 3.67 -24.88 0.47
N ASP A 123 2.71 -25.15 1.33
CA ASP A 123 2.52 -24.37 2.55
C ASP A 123 3.79 -24.36 3.42
N GLY A 124 4.14 -23.22 3.97
CA GLY A 124 5.34 -23.03 4.78
C GLY A 124 6.66 -22.95 4.03
N GLU A 125 6.70 -23.14 2.71
CA GLU A 125 7.93 -23.01 1.94
C GLU A 125 8.42 -21.54 1.85
N TRP A 126 9.74 -21.37 1.71
CA TRP A 126 10.32 -20.10 1.35
C TRP A 126 10.13 -19.82 -0.13
N VAL A 127 9.50 -18.68 -0.43
CA VAL A 127 9.24 -18.24 -1.80
C VAL A 127 9.82 -16.85 -2.06
N TRP A 128 10.11 -16.58 -3.31
CA TRP A 128 10.52 -15.26 -3.75
C TRP A 128 9.34 -14.49 -4.34
N LEU A 129 9.03 -13.35 -3.75
CA LEU A 129 8.19 -12.35 -4.39
C LEU A 129 9.07 -11.44 -5.22
N LYS A 130 8.71 -11.31 -6.49
CA LYS A 130 9.42 -10.45 -7.43
C LYS A 130 8.45 -9.45 -8.04
N THR A 131 8.87 -8.20 -8.11
CA THR A 131 8.12 -7.15 -8.79
C THR A 131 8.64 -6.94 -10.21
N PRO A 132 7.82 -6.46 -11.13
CA PRO A 132 8.27 -6.09 -12.48
C PRO A 132 9.37 -5.01 -12.48
N THR A 133 9.50 -4.24 -11.41
CA THR A 133 10.53 -3.21 -11.22
C THR A 133 11.87 -3.76 -10.72
N GLY A 134 11.98 -5.09 -10.54
CA GLY A 134 13.21 -5.77 -10.12
C GLY A 134 13.38 -5.93 -8.61
N ALA A 135 12.49 -5.37 -7.79
CA ALA A 135 12.54 -5.63 -6.35
C ALA A 135 12.15 -7.08 -6.06
N GLN A 136 12.81 -7.68 -5.08
CA GLN A 136 12.53 -9.05 -4.66
C GLN A 136 12.63 -9.20 -3.15
N LEU A 137 11.81 -10.07 -2.61
CA LEU A 137 11.74 -10.37 -1.19
C LEU A 137 11.53 -11.86 -0.99
N LYS A 138 12.20 -12.46 -0.02
CA LYS A 138 12.03 -13.86 0.37
C LYS A 138 11.12 -13.94 1.59
N VAL A 139 10.03 -14.70 1.49
CA VAL A 139 9.00 -14.81 2.53
C VAL A 139 8.48 -16.24 2.62
N ARG A 140 7.78 -16.57 3.72
CA ARG A 140 7.07 -17.83 3.86
C ARG A 140 5.78 -17.83 3.03
N ALA A 141 5.50 -18.90 2.34
CA ALA A 141 4.20 -19.12 1.71
C ALA A 141 3.19 -19.61 2.74
N GLN A 142 2.04 -18.99 2.80
CA GLN A 142 0.87 -19.46 3.53
C GLN A 142 -0.22 -19.79 2.51
N VAL A 143 -0.44 -21.06 2.27
CA VAL A 143 -1.44 -21.52 1.30
C VAL A 143 -2.81 -21.51 1.93
N THR A 144 -3.70 -20.65 1.42
CA THR A 144 -5.03 -20.44 2.00
C THR A 144 -6.05 -19.96 0.98
N GLU A 145 -7.31 -20.32 1.18
CA GLU A 145 -8.45 -19.87 0.37
C GLU A 145 -8.92 -18.44 0.71
N ARG A 146 -8.30 -17.77 1.69
CA ARG A 146 -8.65 -16.40 2.10
C ARG A 146 -8.39 -15.37 1.01
N VAL A 147 -7.56 -15.70 0.04
CA VAL A 147 -7.24 -14.84 -1.11
C VAL A 147 -7.69 -15.49 -2.41
N ALA A 148 -8.08 -14.67 -3.39
CA ALA A 148 -8.47 -15.14 -4.71
C ALA A 148 -7.27 -15.71 -5.49
N ALA A 149 -7.54 -16.49 -6.54
CA ALA A 149 -6.49 -17.17 -7.31
C ALA A 149 -5.51 -16.23 -8.04
N ASP A 150 -5.92 -15.00 -8.30
CA ASP A 150 -5.12 -13.94 -8.93
C ASP A 150 -4.49 -12.97 -7.93
N THR A 151 -4.81 -13.13 -6.66
CA THR A 151 -4.45 -12.21 -5.58
C THR A 151 -3.49 -12.88 -4.59
N CYS A 152 -2.62 -12.09 -4.00
CA CYS A 152 -1.84 -12.47 -2.83
C CYS A 152 -1.92 -11.36 -1.76
N PHE A 153 -1.82 -11.75 -0.51
CA PHE A 153 -1.77 -10.82 0.62
C PHE A 153 -0.42 -10.93 1.31
N MET A 154 0.12 -9.80 1.71
CA MET A 154 1.34 -9.74 2.51
C MET A 154 1.23 -8.61 3.52
N PRO A 155 1.45 -8.88 4.82
CA PRO A 155 1.46 -7.83 5.84
C PRO A 155 2.62 -6.85 5.62
N PHE A 156 2.43 -5.61 6.08
CA PHE A 156 3.44 -4.56 5.88
C PHE A 156 4.32 -4.30 7.11
N HIS A 157 4.18 -5.10 8.17
CA HIS A 157 4.88 -4.88 9.44
C HIS A 157 6.37 -5.31 9.46
N PHE A 158 6.89 -5.84 8.38
CA PHE A 158 8.23 -6.41 8.28
C PHE A 158 9.16 -5.56 7.40
N SER A 159 8.93 -4.26 7.33
CA SER A 159 9.83 -3.31 6.70
C SER A 159 11.08 -3.10 7.56
N GLY A 160 12.27 -3.16 6.97
CA GLY A 160 13.55 -2.95 7.65
C GLY A 160 14.69 -3.45 6.84
#